data_4e58b1dec02c5dc083fef9aef7248918
#
_entry.id   4e58b1dec02c5dc083fef9aef7248918
#
_cell.length_a   1.000
_cell.length_b   1.000
_cell.length_c   1.000
_cell.angle_alpha   90.00
_cell.angle_beta   90.00
_cell.angle_gamma   90.00
#
_symmetry.space_group_name_H-M   'P 1'
#
loop_
_entity.id
_entity.type
_entity.pdbx_description
1 polymer ?
#
loop_
_entity_poly.entity_id
_entity_poly.type
_entity_poly.pdbx_seq_one_letter_code
_entity_poly.pdbx_strand_id
1 'polypeptide(L)'
;MHDVFPGSRILVLLFVALAIVACGGGSDESSQNDDQQDHRLRVVTTVSPITSIVENIGGRRIRLEGVVPEGVNSHTFEPTPSMAKLMADADLIIINGLFLEEPTLALAEANKKAEAVILSLGDQSVTPDEWQFDFTFPESAGHPNPHLWPDPNLGLRYAELVHDQLAAMDPDNATYYAGNLERFRGLVSQMDQAIRVAVATVPEENRKLLTYHDSWAYFAKQYGMEVIGAVQPSNFSQPSVREVAELIDQVRELGLPAVFGSGVFSSDVLEAIAGESDAQFIDELADDDLPGKPGDLQHTYLGLMQQNLAAMIPALGGDAAAVAALDTGNVFNGDSGAVYPQ
;
A
#
# COMPACT_ATOMS: atom_id res chain seq x y z
N MET A 1 21.43 95.44 -6.18
CA MET A 1 22.73 95.67 -6.82
C MET A 1 22.89 94.49 -7.76
N HIS A 2 22.50 94.72 -9.02
CA HIS A 2 23.42 94.88 -10.15
C HIS A 2 24.21 93.60 -10.41
N ASP A 3 24.28 92.93 -11.52
CA ASP A 3 24.02 93.30 -12.95
C ASP A 3 24.09 91.94 -13.73
N VAL A 4 23.21 91.68 -14.66
CA VAL A 4 23.32 91.86 -16.12
C VAL A 4 24.14 90.81 -16.87
N PHE A 5 23.45 90.11 -17.73
CA PHE A 5 23.58 89.38 -19.04
C PHE A 5 24.94 89.56 -19.80
N PRO A 6 25.34 88.76 -20.81
CA PRO A 6 24.51 88.19 -21.90
C PRO A 6 24.92 86.74 -22.36
N GLY A 7 24.14 85.95 -22.88
CA GLY A 7 23.74 85.67 -24.26
C GLY A 7 24.77 85.03 -25.18
N SER A 8 24.57 83.83 -25.60
CA SER A 8 25.05 83.39 -26.92
C SER A 8 24.14 82.28 -27.52
N ARG A 9 23.69 82.57 -28.71
CA ARG A 9 22.92 81.76 -29.61
C ARG A 9 23.83 80.71 -30.28
N ILE A 10 23.51 79.45 -30.28
CA ILE A 10 24.13 78.51 -31.22
C ILE A 10 23.03 77.50 -31.62
N LEU A 11 22.62 77.67 -32.81
CA LEU A 11 22.33 76.83 -33.97
C LEU A 11 21.79 75.43 -33.71
N VAL A 12 20.51 75.30 -34.02
CA VAL A 12 19.77 74.00 -34.19
C VAL A 12 20.24 73.39 -35.49
N LEU A 13 20.88 72.25 -35.45
CA LEU A 13 21.07 71.38 -36.59
C LEU A 13 20.06 70.18 -36.46
N LEU A 14 19.07 70.25 -37.32
CA LEU A 14 18.08 69.20 -37.50
C LEU A 14 18.76 68.03 -38.24
N PHE A 15 19.00 66.95 -37.54
CA PHE A 15 19.27 65.66 -38.20
C PHE A 15 17.97 64.88 -38.35
N VAL A 16 17.47 64.82 -39.56
CA VAL A 16 16.40 63.90 -39.96
C VAL A 16 17.01 62.52 -40.09
N ALA A 17 16.79 61.67 -39.08
CA ALA A 17 17.10 60.27 -39.19
C ALA A 17 15.91 59.52 -39.83
N LEU A 18 16.16 59.05 -41.03
CA LEU A 18 15.23 58.18 -41.79
C LEU A 18 15.11 56.83 -41.07
N ALA A 19 13.98 56.58 -40.42
CA ALA A 19 13.70 55.30 -39.85
C ALA A 19 13.31 54.31 -40.95
N ILE A 20 14.21 53.39 -41.29
CA ILE A 20 13.91 52.22 -42.09
C ILE A 20 13.14 51.25 -41.19
N VAL A 21 11.83 51.14 -41.46
CA VAL A 21 10.99 50.07 -40.88
C VAL A 21 11.40 48.76 -41.55
N ALA A 22 12.28 48.02 -40.93
CA ALA A 22 12.48 46.61 -41.23
C ALA A 22 11.34 45.83 -40.57
N CYS A 23 10.40 45.31 -41.37
CA CYS A 23 9.50 44.23 -40.98
C CYS A 23 10.35 43.01 -40.67
N GLY A 24 10.81 42.92 -39.41
CA GLY A 24 11.29 41.65 -38.82
C GLY A 24 10.06 40.84 -38.43
N GLY A 25 9.85 39.74 -39.12
CA GLY A 25 8.84 38.75 -38.72
C GLY A 25 9.10 38.30 -37.30
N GLY A 26 8.14 38.60 -36.42
CA GLY A 26 8.05 37.97 -35.16
C GLY A 26 7.85 36.47 -35.45
N SER A 27 8.89 35.68 -35.21
CA SER A 27 8.70 34.29 -34.91
C SER A 27 7.91 34.26 -33.62
N ASP A 28 6.60 34.05 -33.74
CA ASP A 28 5.83 33.48 -32.67
C ASP A 28 6.61 32.21 -32.25
N GLU A 29 7.41 32.30 -31.21
CA GLU A 29 7.66 31.19 -30.36
C GLU A 29 6.30 30.79 -29.77
N SER A 30 5.50 30.08 -30.59
CA SER A 30 4.52 29.17 -30.06
C SER A 30 5.30 28.33 -29.05
N SER A 31 5.07 28.62 -27.79
CA SER A 31 5.25 27.65 -26.73
C SER A 31 4.49 26.42 -27.22
N GLN A 32 5.21 25.54 -27.91
CA GLN A 32 4.81 24.15 -27.99
C GLN A 32 4.80 23.73 -26.51
N ASN A 33 3.62 23.82 -25.89
CA ASN A 33 3.27 22.89 -24.85
C ASN A 33 3.46 21.52 -25.53
N ASP A 34 4.66 21.00 -25.36
CA ASP A 34 4.94 19.58 -25.51
C ASP A 34 4.06 18.93 -24.46
N ASP A 35 2.81 18.66 -24.86
CA ASP A 35 1.98 17.61 -24.27
C ASP A 35 2.73 16.33 -24.61
N GLN A 36 3.88 16.10 -23.92
CA GLN A 36 4.53 14.81 -23.92
C GLN A 36 3.48 13.89 -23.32
N GLN A 37 2.77 13.24 -24.19
CA GLN A 37 1.85 12.18 -23.83
C GLN A 37 2.62 11.26 -22.90
N ASP A 38 2.20 11.18 -21.64
CA ASP A 38 2.80 10.29 -20.67
C ASP A 38 2.56 8.85 -21.14
N HIS A 39 3.59 8.24 -21.70
CA HIS A 39 3.56 6.91 -22.28
C HIS A 39 3.72 5.79 -21.25
N ARG A 40 3.82 6.13 -19.96
CA ARG A 40 3.92 5.13 -18.91
C ARG A 40 2.65 4.29 -18.84
N LEU A 41 2.80 3.01 -18.55
CA LEU A 41 1.67 2.12 -18.26
C LEU A 41 0.83 2.70 -17.12
N ARG A 42 -0.47 2.75 -17.32
CA ARG A 42 -1.45 3.09 -16.28
C ARG A 42 -1.82 1.83 -15.53
N VAL A 43 -1.39 1.76 -14.28
CA VAL A 43 -1.58 0.62 -13.40
C VAL A 43 -2.54 1.02 -12.29
N VAL A 44 -3.57 0.22 -12.10
CA VAL A 44 -4.57 0.38 -11.04
C VAL A 44 -4.44 -0.80 -10.09
N THR A 45 -4.46 -0.53 -8.79
CA THR A 45 -4.40 -1.53 -7.73
C THR A 45 -5.57 -1.40 -6.78
N THR A 46 -5.68 -2.28 -5.79
CA THR A 46 -6.75 -2.28 -4.79
C THR A 46 -6.26 -1.71 -3.45
N VAL A 47 -5.88 -2.53 -2.50
CA VAL A 47 -5.47 -2.12 -1.15
C VAL A 47 -4.05 -1.55 -1.10
N SER A 48 -3.79 -0.67 -0.14
CA SER A 48 -2.52 0.05 0.01
C SER A 48 -1.28 -0.86 0.08
N PRO A 49 -1.26 -2.00 0.78
CA PRO A 49 -0.11 -2.90 0.79
C PRO A 49 0.26 -3.42 -0.60
N ILE A 50 -0.75 -3.77 -1.41
CA ILE A 50 -0.54 -4.20 -2.81
C ILE A 50 -0.03 -3.02 -3.65
N THR A 51 -0.64 -1.83 -3.49
CA THR A 51 -0.18 -0.60 -4.16
C THR A 51 1.31 -0.36 -3.89
N SER A 52 1.76 -0.50 -2.64
CA SER A 52 3.16 -0.31 -2.28
C SER A 52 4.09 -1.39 -2.85
N ILE A 53 3.67 -2.66 -2.90
CA ILE A 53 4.45 -3.72 -3.56
C ILE A 53 4.61 -3.39 -5.05
N VAL A 54 3.53 -2.98 -5.74
CA VAL A 54 3.55 -2.60 -7.15
C VAL A 54 4.41 -1.35 -7.37
N GLU A 55 4.31 -0.37 -6.48
CA GLU A 55 5.15 0.83 -6.49
C GLU A 55 6.63 0.48 -6.42
N ASN A 56 7.01 -0.44 -5.53
CA ASN A 56 8.40 -0.88 -5.40
C ASN A 56 8.96 -1.50 -6.67
N ILE A 57 8.16 -2.22 -7.45
CA ILE A 57 8.61 -2.83 -8.70
C ILE A 57 8.58 -1.82 -9.87
N GLY A 58 7.44 -1.16 -10.06
CA GLY A 58 7.21 -0.24 -11.18
C GLY A 58 7.92 1.11 -11.04
N GLY A 59 8.04 1.60 -9.80
CA GLY A 59 8.67 2.86 -9.45
C GLY A 59 8.17 4.00 -10.34
N ARG A 60 9.10 4.77 -10.89
CA ARG A 60 8.81 5.94 -11.72
C ARG A 60 8.46 5.61 -13.18
N ARG A 61 8.43 4.34 -13.56
CA ARG A 61 8.17 3.90 -14.95
C ARG A 61 6.71 3.57 -15.23
N ILE A 62 5.86 3.60 -14.21
CA ILE A 62 4.42 3.42 -14.30
C ILE A 62 3.67 4.64 -13.75
N ARG A 63 2.38 4.75 -14.09
CA ARG A 63 1.41 5.61 -13.37
C ARG A 63 0.57 4.70 -12.53
N LEU A 64 0.73 4.80 -11.22
CA LEU A 64 0.10 3.90 -10.26
C LEU A 64 -0.97 4.63 -9.45
N GLU A 65 -2.15 4.02 -9.32
CA GLU A 65 -3.24 4.53 -8.50
C GLU A 65 -3.96 3.37 -7.81
N GLY A 66 -4.07 3.44 -6.48
CA GLY A 66 -4.91 2.57 -5.67
C GLY A 66 -6.38 2.98 -5.75
N VAL A 67 -7.32 2.07 -5.48
CA VAL A 67 -8.75 2.38 -5.49
C VAL A 67 -9.42 2.26 -4.13
N VAL A 68 -8.93 1.41 -3.24
CA VAL A 68 -9.46 1.29 -1.87
C VAL A 68 -8.83 2.36 -1.01
N PRO A 69 -9.62 3.31 -0.45
CA PRO A 69 -9.08 4.31 0.46
C PRO A 69 -8.57 3.68 1.75
N GLU A 70 -7.49 4.24 2.30
CA GLU A 70 -7.03 3.86 3.62
C GLU A 70 -8.08 4.17 4.70
N GLY A 71 -8.17 3.33 5.71
CA GLY A 71 -9.22 3.39 6.74
C GLY A 71 -10.56 2.80 6.31
N VAL A 72 -10.63 2.15 5.15
CA VAL A 72 -11.85 1.52 4.63
C VAL A 72 -11.70 0.00 4.60
N ASN A 73 -12.71 -0.71 5.09
CA ASN A 73 -12.76 -2.16 5.04
C ASN A 73 -12.81 -2.67 3.58
N SER A 74 -11.74 -3.30 3.13
CA SER A 74 -11.56 -3.81 1.77
C SER A 74 -12.59 -4.86 1.35
N HIS A 75 -13.07 -5.70 2.30
CA HIS A 75 -14.05 -6.76 2.05
C HIS A 75 -15.46 -6.23 1.75
N THR A 76 -15.78 -5.04 2.25
CA THR A 76 -17.11 -4.44 2.09
C THR A 76 -17.07 -3.17 1.26
N PHE A 77 -15.92 -2.85 0.69
CA PHE A 77 -15.74 -1.68 -0.15
C PHE A 77 -16.56 -1.77 -1.44
N GLU A 78 -17.40 -0.78 -1.67
CA GLU A 78 -18.19 -0.64 -2.89
C GLU A 78 -17.57 0.46 -3.76
N PRO A 79 -17.01 0.12 -4.92
CA PRO A 79 -16.34 1.11 -5.76
C PRO A 79 -17.34 2.13 -6.32
N THR A 80 -16.92 3.38 -6.40
CA THR A 80 -17.76 4.48 -6.91
C THR A 80 -17.83 4.49 -8.44
N PRO A 81 -18.86 5.10 -9.06
CA PRO A 81 -18.93 5.22 -10.51
C PRO A 81 -17.76 5.99 -11.16
N SER A 82 -17.08 6.86 -10.41
CA SER A 82 -15.87 7.55 -10.89
C SER A 82 -14.71 6.60 -11.13
N MET A 83 -14.63 5.51 -10.37
CA MET A 83 -13.60 4.47 -10.52
C MET A 83 -13.79 3.66 -11.81
N ALA A 84 -15.01 3.61 -12.39
CA ALA A 84 -15.22 3.00 -13.70
C ALA A 84 -14.37 3.67 -14.80
N LYS A 85 -14.19 5.01 -14.71
CA LYS A 85 -13.31 5.71 -15.64
C LYS A 85 -11.84 5.34 -15.44
N LEU A 86 -11.41 5.21 -14.18
CA LEU A 86 -10.04 4.78 -13.86
C LEU A 86 -9.78 3.39 -14.46
N MET A 87 -10.70 2.44 -14.29
CA MET A 87 -10.62 1.10 -14.88
C MET A 87 -10.60 1.12 -16.41
N ALA A 88 -11.42 2.00 -17.03
CA ALA A 88 -11.47 2.15 -18.49
C ALA A 88 -10.16 2.73 -19.08
N ASP A 89 -9.45 3.54 -18.33
CA ASP A 89 -8.19 4.15 -18.73
C ASP A 89 -6.95 3.26 -18.43
N ALA A 90 -7.10 2.24 -17.60
CA ALA A 90 -6.01 1.37 -17.16
C ALA A 90 -5.47 0.47 -18.28
N ASP A 91 -4.16 0.22 -18.27
CA ASP A 91 -3.48 -0.80 -19.08
C ASP A 91 -3.37 -2.12 -18.32
N LEU A 92 -3.16 -2.02 -17.00
CA LEU A 92 -3.04 -3.15 -16.08
C LEU A 92 -3.84 -2.85 -14.82
N ILE A 93 -4.69 -3.79 -14.43
CA ILE A 93 -5.46 -3.76 -13.19
C ILE A 93 -4.96 -4.92 -12.33
N ILE A 94 -4.50 -4.63 -11.14
CA ILE A 94 -3.95 -5.62 -10.21
C ILE A 94 -4.86 -5.71 -9.00
N ILE A 95 -5.38 -6.90 -8.76
CA ILE A 95 -6.23 -7.21 -7.61
C ILE A 95 -5.54 -8.25 -6.72
N ASN A 96 -5.96 -8.35 -5.48
CA ASN A 96 -5.60 -9.48 -4.63
C ASN A 96 -6.19 -10.78 -5.17
N GLY A 97 -7.48 -10.79 -5.45
CA GLY A 97 -8.22 -12.01 -5.71
C GLY A 97 -8.56 -12.77 -4.42
N LEU A 98 -8.71 -14.09 -4.49
CA LEU A 98 -9.14 -14.92 -3.36
C LEU A 98 -10.43 -14.37 -2.70
N PHE A 99 -11.34 -13.83 -3.51
CA PHE A 99 -12.65 -13.28 -3.11
C PHE A 99 -12.58 -12.00 -2.24
N LEU A 100 -11.43 -11.30 -2.17
CA LEU A 100 -11.31 -10.10 -1.34
C LEU A 100 -12.20 -8.96 -1.86
N GLU A 101 -12.07 -8.62 -3.15
CA GLU A 101 -12.64 -7.41 -3.73
C GLU A 101 -13.55 -7.68 -4.94
N GLU A 102 -14.48 -8.61 -4.82
CA GLU A 102 -15.39 -8.99 -5.92
C GLU A 102 -16.15 -7.81 -6.56
N PRO A 103 -16.68 -6.79 -5.81
CA PRO A 103 -17.31 -5.63 -6.44
C PRO A 103 -16.35 -4.82 -7.31
N THR A 104 -15.10 -4.68 -6.89
CA THR A 104 -14.05 -3.97 -7.65
C THR A 104 -13.66 -4.75 -8.90
N LEU A 105 -13.53 -6.08 -8.80
CA LEU A 105 -13.28 -6.95 -9.96
C LEU A 105 -14.43 -6.86 -10.98
N ALA A 106 -15.67 -6.92 -10.53
CA ALA A 106 -16.84 -6.79 -11.41
C ALA A 106 -16.87 -5.44 -12.12
N LEU A 107 -16.53 -4.34 -11.42
CA LEU A 107 -16.40 -3.02 -12.03
C LEU A 107 -15.29 -2.98 -13.09
N ALA A 108 -14.13 -3.58 -12.79
CA ALA A 108 -13.00 -3.67 -13.69
C ALA A 108 -13.35 -4.44 -14.98
N GLU A 109 -13.94 -5.62 -14.84
CA GLU A 109 -14.35 -6.46 -15.97
C GLU A 109 -15.37 -5.75 -16.88
N ALA A 110 -16.32 -5.01 -16.28
CA ALA A 110 -17.35 -4.31 -17.03
C ALA A 110 -16.84 -3.06 -17.79
N ASN A 111 -15.73 -2.48 -17.37
CA ASN A 111 -15.28 -1.16 -17.86
C ASN A 111 -13.90 -1.17 -18.52
N LYS A 112 -13.03 -2.15 -18.26
CA LYS A 112 -11.69 -2.18 -18.82
C LYS A 112 -11.69 -2.17 -20.34
N LYS A 113 -10.69 -1.56 -20.95
CA LYS A 113 -10.46 -1.67 -22.40
C LYS A 113 -10.07 -3.11 -22.79
N ALA A 114 -10.31 -3.47 -24.05
CA ALA A 114 -10.20 -4.85 -24.52
C ALA A 114 -8.79 -5.44 -24.32
N GLU A 115 -7.75 -4.60 -24.47
CA GLU A 115 -6.34 -4.98 -24.32
C GLU A 115 -5.83 -4.91 -22.89
N ALA A 116 -6.59 -4.34 -21.95
CA ALA A 116 -6.17 -4.25 -20.56
C ALA A 116 -6.16 -5.63 -19.88
N VAL A 117 -5.10 -5.87 -19.10
CA VAL A 117 -4.92 -7.09 -18.34
C VAL A 117 -5.46 -6.90 -16.92
N ILE A 118 -6.14 -7.93 -16.38
CA ILE A 118 -6.42 -8.06 -14.96
C ILE A 118 -5.47 -9.15 -14.41
N LEU A 119 -4.66 -8.78 -13.42
CA LEU A 119 -3.75 -9.67 -12.72
C LEU A 119 -4.26 -9.91 -11.30
N SER A 120 -4.64 -11.15 -10.99
CA SER A 120 -4.99 -11.57 -9.65
C SER A 120 -3.77 -12.18 -8.96
N LEU A 121 -3.25 -11.50 -7.95
CA LEU A 121 -1.99 -11.88 -7.29
C LEU A 121 -2.16 -13.10 -6.40
N GLY A 122 -3.18 -13.11 -5.55
CA GLY A 122 -3.42 -14.20 -4.59
C GLY A 122 -3.75 -15.51 -5.29
N ASP A 123 -4.62 -15.47 -6.32
CA ASP A 123 -4.99 -16.67 -7.09
C ASP A 123 -3.80 -17.31 -7.80
N GLN A 124 -2.75 -16.53 -8.11
CA GLN A 124 -1.53 -17.03 -8.76
C GLN A 124 -0.39 -17.31 -7.79
N SER A 125 -0.52 -16.90 -6.52
CA SER A 125 0.53 -17.07 -5.51
C SER A 125 0.41 -18.34 -4.69
N VAL A 126 -0.81 -18.85 -4.52
CA VAL A 126 -1.09 -20.06 -3.73
C VAL A 126 -2.02 -20.99 -4.48
N THR A 127 -1.84 -22.29 -4.27
CA THR A 127 -2.75 -23.34 -4.76
C THR A 127 -3.81 -23.65 -3.71
N PRO A 128 -4.94 -24.29 -4.05
CA PRO A 128 -5.95 -24.70 -3.07
C PRO A 128 -5.40 -25.52 -1.89
N ASP A 129 -4.34 -26.29 -2.10
CA ASP A 129 -3.71 -27.08 -1.02
C ASP A 129 -2.90 -26.20 -0.04
N GLU A 130 -2.59 -24.98 -0.42
CA GLU A 130 -1.88 -23.99 0.42
C GLU A 130 -2.84 -23.03 1.13
N TRP A 131 -4.12 -23.00 0.75
CA TRP A 131 -5.13 -22.13 1.34
C TRP A 131 -5.19 -22.26 2.85
N GLN A 132 -5.35 -21.12 3.53
CA GLN A 132 -5.60 -21.06 4.95
C GLN A 132 -7.06 -20.67 5.19
N PHE A 133 -7.66 -21.35 6.13
CA PHE A 133 -9.00 -21.07 6.63
C PHE A 133 -8.89 -20.79 8.12
N ASP A 134 -9.74 -19.93 8.64
CA ASP A 134 -9.77 -19.53 10.03
C ASP A 134 -11.15 -19.04 10.47
N PHE A 135 -11.23 -18.15 11.46
CA PHE A 135 -12.49 -17.81 12.13
C PHE A 135 -13.43 -16.98 11.26
N THR A 136 -12.89 -15.94 10.59
CA THR A 136 -13.68 -15.11 9.67
C THR A 136 -13.86 -15.80 8.31
N PHE A 137 -12.91 -16.65 7.94
CA PHE A 137 -12.90 -17.39 6.66
C PHE A 137 -12.95 -18.92 6.89
N PRO A 138 -14.08 -19.46 7.39
CA PRO A 138 -14.19 -20.90 7.66
C PRO A 138 -14.20 -21.71 6.38
N GLU A 139 -13.58 -22.88 6.38
CA GLU A 139 -13.54 -23.79 5.22
C GLU A 139 -14.94 -24.10 4.66
N SER A 140 -15.94 -24.13 5.54
CA SER A 140 -17.34 -24.35 5.15
C SER A 140 -17.93 -23.25 4.26
N ALA A 141 -17.33 -22.06 4.25
CA ALA A 141 -17.70 -20.96 3.36
C ALA A 141 -17.13 -21.16 1.94
N GLY A 142 -16.10 -22.00 1.77
CA GLY A 142 -15.46 -22.29 0.49
C GLY A 142 -14.51 -21.19 -0.02
N HIS A 143 -14.28 -20.18 0.78
CA HIS A 143 -13.39 -19.03 0.47
C HIS A 143 -12.26 -18.98 1.49
N PRO A 144 -10.97 -19.03 1.05
CA PRO A 144 -9.86 -18.97 1.97
C PRO A 144 -9.69 -17.56 2.53
N ASN A 145 -8.89 -17.43 3.59
CA ASN A 145 -8.38 -16.12 4.01
C ASN A 145 -7.59 -15.46 2.86
N PRO A 146 -7.95 -14.25 2.43
CA PRO A 146 -7.31 -13.61 1.28
C PRO A 146 -6.03 -12.86 1.61
N HIS A 147 -5.68 -12.69 2.88
CA HIS A 147 -4.57 -11.85 3.34
C HIS A 147 -3.22 -12.61 3.25
N LEU A 148 -2.63 -12.61 2.06
CA LEU A 148 -1.32 -13.24 1.83
C LEU A 148 -0.15 -12.32 2.20
N TRP A 149 -0.30 -11.01 2.02
CA TRP A 149 0.78 -10.03 2.18
C TRP A 149 1.34 -9.88 3.59
N PRO A 150 0.64 -10.22 4.71
CA PRO A 150 1.28 -10.27 6.02
C PRO A 150 2.42 -11.31 6.12
N ASP A 151 2.46 -12.33 5.25
CA ASP A 151 3.67 -13.13 5.05
C ASP A 151 4.56 -12.46 3.99
N PRO A 152 5.76 -11.93 4.37
CA PRO A 152 6.62 -11.25 3.41
C PRO A 152 7.12 -12.14 2.28
N ASN A 153 7.16 -13.46 2.44
CA ASN A 153 7.51 -14.38 1.36
C ASN A 153 6.39 -14.46 0.31
N LEU A 154 5.12 -14.37 0.72
CA LEU A 154 3.98 -14.26 -0.20
C LEU A 154 3.91 -12.86 -0.82
N GLY A 155 4.24 -11.81 -0.06
CA GLY A 155 4.44 -10.46 -0.61
C GLY A 155 5.53 -10.41 -1.68
N LEU A 156 6.61 -11.19 -1.54
CA LEU A 156 7.63 -11.34 -2.59
C LEU A 156 7.10 -12.06 -3.82
N ARG A 157 6.27 -13.10 -3.66
CA ARG A 157 5.60 -13.75 -4.81
C ARG A 157 4.72 -12.76 -5.58
N TYR A 158 4.02 -11.85 -4.87
CA TYR A 158 3.28 -10.75 -5.51
C TYR A 158 4.22 -9.87 -6.34
N ALA A 159 5.34 -9.45 -5.76
CA ALA A 159 6.33 -8.64 -6.46
C ALA A 159 6.90 -9.33 -7.71
N GLU A 160 7.11 -10.64 -7.68
CA GLU A 160 7.55 -11.45 -8.82
C GLU A 160 6.51 -11.47 -9.95
N LEU A 161 5.24 -11.69 -9.63
CA LEU A 161 4.14 -11.66 -10.60
C LEU A 161 3.98 -10.26 -11.22
N VAL A 162 4.08 -9.21 -10.41
CA VAL A 162 4.06 -7.81 -10.88
C VAL A 162 5.21 -7.53 -11.83
N HIS A 163 6.43 -7.95 -11.48
CA HIS A 163 7.61 -7.81 -12.33
C HIS A 163 7.40 -8.47 -13.69
N ASP A 164 6.98 -9.74 -13.70
CA ASP A 164 6.81 -10.52 -14.93
C ASP A 164 5.75 -9.87 -15.84
N GLN A 165 4.66 -9.40 -15.27
CA GLN A 165 3.61 -8.71 -16.02
C GLN A 165 4.08 -7.36 -16.58
N LEU A 166 4.76 -6.52 -15.76
CA LEU A 166 5.28 -5.23 -16.20
C LEU A 166 6.35 -5.40 -17.28
N ALA A 167 7.28 -6.35 -17.12
CA ALA A 167 8.32 -6.62 -18.10
C ALA A 167 7.76 -7.13 -19.44
N ALA A 168 6.66 -7.89 -19.41
CA ALA A 168 5.97 -8.34 -20.61
C ALA A 168 5.26 -7.20 -21.36
N MET A 169 4.66 -6.24 -20.62
CA MET A 169 3.91 -5.13 -21.21
C MET A 169 4.80 -3.95 -21.61
N ASP A 170 5.93 -3.76 -20.93
CA ASP A 170 6.88 -2.66 -21.14
C ASP A 170 8.32 -3.19 -21.19
N PRO A 171 8.71 -3.89 -22.26
CA PRO A 171 10.01 -4.52 -22.38
C PRO A 171 11.17 -3.52 -22.39
N ASP A 172 10.96 -2.28 -22.78
CA ASP A 172 11.98 -1.23 -22.78
C ASP A 172 12.44 -0.87 -21.36
N ASN A 173 11.59 -1.06 -20.35
CA ASN A 173 11.88 -0.84 -18.94
C ASN A 173 12.12 -2.15 -18.15
N ALA A 174 12.14 -3.33 -18.79
CA ALA A 174 12.28 -4.61 -18.11
C ALA A 174 13.52 -4.70 -17.20
N THR A 175 14.66 -4.15 -17.63
CA THR A 175 15.89 -4.10 -16.80
C THR A 175 15.71 -3.25 -15.54
N TYR A 176 14.92 -2.17 -15.61
CA TYR A 176 14.62 -1.33 -14.46
C TYR A 176 13.76 -2.10 -13.44
N TYR A 177 12.71 -2.77 -13.89
CA TYR A 177 11.84 -3.60 -13.06
C TYR A 177 12.61 -4.74 -12.40
N ALA A 178 13.46 -5.45 -13.16
CA ALA A 178 14.31 -6.51 -12.62
C ALA A 178 15.27 -6.00 -11.54
N GLY A 179 15.87 -4.82 -11.73
CA GLY A 179 16.74 -4.21 -10.73
C GLY A 179 15.99 -3.82 -9.45
N ASN A 180 14.73 -3.39 -9.56
CA ASN A 180 13.87 -3.09 -8.43
C ASN A 180 13.47 -4.38 -7.69
N LEU A 181 13.04 -5.42 -8.41
CA LEU A 181 12.70 -6.72 -7.83
C LEU A 181 13.87 -7.30 -7.04
N GLU A 182 15.08 -7.26 -7.57
CA GLU A 182 16.25 -7.82 -6.87
C GLU A 182 16.54 -7.07 -5.56
N ARG A 183 16.42 -5.74 -5.54
CA ARG A 183 16.55 -4.96 -4.30
C ARG A 183 15.43 -5.26 -3.32
N PHE A 184 14.18 -5.33 -3.80
CA PHE A 184 13.02 -5.67 -2.97
C PHE A 184 13.17 -7.07 -2.36
N ARG A 185 13.60 -8.06 -3.15
CA ARG A 185 13.92 -9.42 -2.68
C ARG A 185 14.96 -9.41 -1.55
N GLY A 186 15.98 -8.58 -1.68
CA GLY A 186 17.01 -8.41 -0.65
C GLY A 186 16.43 -7.89 0.67
N LEU A 187 15.54 -6.89 0.62
CA LEU A 187 14.89 -6.33 1.81
C LEU A 187 13.89 -7.33 2.43
N VAL A 188 13.09 -8.00 1.61
CA VAL A 188 12.16 -9.04 2.08
C VAL A 188 12.91 -10.20 2.75
N SER A 189 14.04 -10.63 2.20
CA SER A 189 14.87 -11.68 2.82
C SER A 189 15.41 -11.25 4.19
N GLN A 190 15.81 -9.98 4.34
CA GLN A 190 16.23 -9.44 5.64
C GLN A 190 15.05 -9.37 6.62
N MET A 191 13.88 -8.96 6.15
CA MET A 191 12.64 -8.94 6.94
C MET A 191 12.28 -10.35 7.42
N ASP A 192 12.23 -11.36 6.54
CA ASP A 192 11.94 -12.75 6.91
C ASP A 192 12.90 -13.26 8.00
N GLN A 193 14.20 -13.00 7.83
CA GLN A 193 15.18 -13.40 8.82
C GLN A 193 14.99 -12.69 10.17
N ALA A 194 14.72 -11.37 10.15
CA ALA A 194 14.50 -10.59 11.36
C ALA A 194 13.22 -11.04 12.10
N ILE A 195 12.15 -11.38 11.37
CA ILE A 195 10.91 -11.94 11.94
C ILE A 195 11.21 -13.26 12.65
N ARG A 196 11.93 -14.18 12.00
CA ARG A 196 12.30 -15.46 12.61
C ARG A 196 13.10 -15.27 13.91
N VAL A 197 14.04 -14.33 13.92
CA VAL A 197 14.81 -13.99 15.13
C VAL A 197 13.90 -13.42 16.21
N ALA A 198 13.03 -12.47 15.87
CA ALA A 198 12.13 -11.81 16.82
C ALA A 198 11.10 -12.80 17.40
N VAL A 199 10.42 -13.59 16.56
CA VAL A 199 9.44 -14.60 17.00
C VAL A 199 10.10 -15.68 17.87
N ALA A 200 11.35 -16.06 17.60
CA ALA A 200 12.06 -17.03 18.44
C ALA A 200 12.29 -16.53 19.88
N THR A 201 12.27 -15.21 20.12
CA THR A 201 12.35 -14.62 21.46
C THR A 201 11.03 -14.63 22.23
N VAL A 202 9.90 -14.78 21.53
CA VAL A 202 8.57 -14.88 22.17
C VAL A 202 8.45 -16.23 22.86
N PRO A 203 8.04 -16.30 24.16
CA PRO A 203 7.73 -17.56 24.81
C PRO A 203 6.73 -18.39 24.00
N GLU A 204 6.94 -19.71 23.93
CA GLU A 204 6.13 -20.58 23.07
C GLU A 204 4.64 -20.51 23.40
N GLU A 205 4.30 -20.44 24.70
CA GLU A 205 2.94 -20.29 25.21
C GLU A 205 2.27 -18.99 24.77
N ASN A 206 3.06 -17.95 24.45
CA ASN A 206 2.59 -16.63 24.04
C ASN A 206 2.50 -16.45 22.50
N ARG A 207 2.95 -17.44 21.70
CA ARG A 207 2.89 -17.36 20.22
C ARG A 207 1.47 -17.56 19.69
N LYS A 208 0.53 -16.81 20.26
CA LYS A 208 -0.89 -16.87 19.95
C LYS A 208 -1.42 -15.47 19.62
N LEU A 209 -2.25 -15.39 18.61
CA LEU A 209 -2.85 -14.15 18.13
C LEU A 209 -4.37 -14.18 18.29
N LEU A 210 -4.92 -13.20 18.99
CA LEU A 210 -6.31 -12.83 18.93
C LEU A 210 -6.37 -11.39 18.41
N THR A 211 -6.96 -11.21 17.23
CA THR A 211 -6.99 -9.92 16.51
C THR A 211 -8.42 -9.48 16.27
N TYR A 212 -8.64 -8.20 15.99
CA TYR A 212 -9.96 -7.76 15.55
C TYR A 212 -10.25 -8.32 14.15
N HIS A 213 -9.39 -8.00 13.20
CA HIS A 213 -9.47 -8.47 11.82
C HIS A 213 -8.63 -9.73 11.61
N ASP A 214 -9.16 -10.67 10.86
CA ASP A 214 -8.56 -12.01 10.66
C ASP A 214 -7.66 -12.03 9.43
N SER A 215 -6.49 -11.43 9.54
CA SER A 215 -5.53 -11.23 8.44
C SER A 215 -4.21 -11.99 8.60
N TRP A 216 -4.03 -12.74 9.69
CA TRP A 216 -2.72 -13.26 10.09
C TRP A 216 -2.48 -14.75 9.85
N ALA A 217 -3.41 -15.46 9.18
CA ALA A 217 -3.34 -16.91 9.04
C ALA A 217 -2.07 -17.42 8.34
N TYR A 218 -1.68 -16.79 7.22
CA TYR A 218 -0.45 -17.19 6.48
C TYR A 218 0.80 -16.82 7.24
N PHE A 219 0.85 -15.63 7.87
CA PHE A 219 1.95 -15.23 8.74
C PHE A 219 2.12 -16.20 9.90
N ALA A 220 1.05 -16.52 10.62
CA ALA A 220 1.09 -17.41 11.77
C ALA A 220 1.64 -18.79 11.38
N LYS A 221 1.15 -19.36 10.28
CA LYS A 221 1.65 -20.63 9.73
C LYS A 221 3.14 -20.56 9.39
N GLN A 222 3.60 -19.48 8.75
CA GLN A 222 4.98 -19.32 8.30
C GLN A 222 5.97 -19.21 9.46
N TYR A 223 5.57 -18.53 10.54
CA TYR A 223 6.48 -18.21 11.65
C TYR A 223 6.23 -19.02 12.94
N GLY A 224 5.34 -20.02 12.88
CA GLY A 224 5.08 -20.90 14.03
C GLY A 224 4.31 -20.19 15.15
N MET A 225 3.40 -19.33 14.78
CA MET A 225 2.38 -18.73 15.65
C MET A 225 1.03 -19.40 15.40
N GLU A 226 0.06 -19.14 16.25
CA GLU A 226 -1.30 -19.67 16.16
C GLU A 226 -2.31 -18.53 16.22
N VAL A 227 -3.19 -18.41 15.22
CA VAL A 227 -4.39 -17.56 15.33
C VAL A 227 -5.41 -18.34 16.13
N ILE A 228 -5.80 -17.82 17.29
CA ILE A 228 -6.72 -18.51 18.20
C ILE A 228 -8.14 -17.94 18.15
N GLY A 229 -8.33 -16.82 17.49
CA GLY A 229 -9.62 -16.15 17.33
C GLY A 229 -9.51 -14.84 16.57
N ALA A 230 -10.65 -14.44 16.02
CA ALA A 230 -10.84 -13.10 15.47
C ALA A 230 -12.16 -12.53 16.02
N VAL A 231 -12.15 -11.21 16.30
CA VAL A 231 -13.36 -10.54 16.82
C VAL A 231 -14.39 -10.33 15.73
N GLN A 232 -13.94 -10.05 14.50
CA GLN A 232 -14.81 -9.81 13.36
C GLN A 232 -15.45 -11.12 12.88
N PRO A 233 -16.79 -11.23 12.87
CA PRO A 233 -17.47 -12.42 12.35
C PRO A 233 -17.33 -12.57 10.82
N SER A 234 -17.57 -13.77 10.30
CA SER A 234 -17.47 -14.12 8.87
C SER A 234 -18.40 -13.31 7.93
N ASN A 235 -19.41 -12.63 8.48
CA ASN A 235 -20.28 -11.73 7.72
C ASN A 235 -19.86 -10.25 7.85
N PHE A 236 -18.70 -9.96 8.42
CA PHE A 236 -18.12 -8.62 8.66
C PHE A 236 -19.03 -7.70 9.50
N SER A 237 -19.96 -8.24 10.27
CA SER A 237 -20.80 -7.48 11.20
C SER A 237 -20.09 -7.24 12.54
N GLN A 238 -20.73 -6.50 13.43
CA GLN A 238 -20.26 -6.41 14.82
C GLN A 238 -20.52 -7.75 15.54
N PRO A 239 -19.60 -8.21 16.40
CA PRO A 239 -19.79 -9.44 17.17
C PRO A 239 -20.96 -9.29 18.15
N SER A 240 -21.65 -10.40 18.41
CA SER A 240 -22.69 -10.45 19.44
C SER A 240 -22.09 -10.42 20.85
N VAL A 241 -22.90 -10.03 21.85
CA VAL A 241 -22.49 -10.06 23.28
C VAL A 241 -22.02 -11.45 23.72
N ARG A 242 -22.60 -12.51 23.15
CA ARG A 242 -22.22 -13.86 23.45
C ARG A 242 -20.83 -14.21 22.89
N GLU A 243 -20.54 -13.85 21.64
CA GLU A 243 -19.23 -14.06 21.02
C GLU A 243 -18.15 -13.30 21.79
N VAL A 244 -18.41 -12.05 22.20
CA VAL A 244 -17.50 -11.29 23.04
C VAL A 244 -17.22 -12.00 24.37
N ALA A 245 -18.26 -12.53 25.06
CA ALA A 245 -18.06 -13.24 26.31
C ALA A 245 -17.25 -14.54 26.13
N GLU A 246 -17.47 -15.28 25.04
CA GLU A 246 -16.71 -16.48 24.70
C GLU A 246 -15.22 -16.14 24.44
N LEU A 247 -14.93 -15.01 23.76
CA LEU A 247 -13.56 -14.53 23.56
C LEU A 247 -12.89 -14.11 24.89
N ILE A 248 -13.59 -13.41 25.79
CA ILE A 248 -13.06 -13.06 27.12
C ILE A 248 -12.66 -14.31 27.89
N ASP A 249 -13.52 -15.34 27.92
CA ASP A 249 -13.25 -16.57 28.62
C ASP A 249 -12.05 -17.29 27.99
N GLN A 250 -11.93 -17.31 26.65
CA GLN A 250 -10.81 -17.90 25.94
C GLN A 250 -9.47 -17.18 26.26
N VAL A 251 -9.45 -15.83 26.24
CA VAL A 251 -8.24 -15.06 26.59
C VAL A 251 -7.79 -15.35 28.02
N ARG A 252 -8.72 -15.41 28.97
CA ARG A 252 -8.44 -15.76 30.37
C ARG A 252 -7.90 -17.19 30.51
N GLU A 253 -8.54 -18.16 29.87
CA GLU A 253 -8.15 -19.58 29.95
C GLU A 253 -6.75 -19.82 29.39
N LEU A 254 -6.44 -19.16 28.27
CA LEU A 254 -5.14 -19.26 27.61
C LEU A 254 -4.06 -18.37 28.25
N GLY A 255 -4.45 -17.43 29.12
CA GLY A 255 -3.53 -16.50 29.76
C GLY A 255 -2.78 -15.61 28.75
N LEU A 256 -3.47 -15.15 27.70
CA LEU A 256 -2.82 -14.36 26.67
C LEU A 256 -2.32 -13.03 27.22
N PRO A 257 -1.06 -12.65 26.92
CA PRO A 257 -0.52 -11.38 27.39
C PRO A 257 -1.10 -10.16 26.68
N ALA A 258 -1.57 -10.31 25.44
CA ALA A 258 -2.09 -9.22 24.62
C ALA A 258 -3.15 -9.68 23.62
N VAL A 259 -4.00 -8.72 23.24
CA VAL A 259 -4.96 -8.80 22.12
C VAL A 259 -4.77 -7.58 21.20
N PHE A 260 -5.07 -7.72 19.91
CA PHE A 260 -4.62 -6.79 18.89
C PHE A 260 -5.80 -6.18 18.12
N GLY A 261 -5.90 -4.85 18.15
CA GLY A 261 -6.82 -4.05 17.35
C GLY A 261 -6.39 -3.97 15.88
N SER A 262 -7.16 -3.24 15.10
CA SER A 262 -6.86 -2.92 13.71
C SER A 262 -7.06 -1.42 13.49
N GLY A 263 -6.16 -0.81 12.70
CA GLY A 263 -6.25 0.61 12.36
C GLY A 263 -7.52 0.98 11.55
N VAL A 264 -8.12 -0.01 10.89
CA VAL A 264 -9.32 0.17 10.02
C VAL A 264 -10.63 0.05 10.79
N PHE A 265 -10.64 -0.67 11.93
CA PHE A 265 -11.87 -1.01 12.65
C PHE A 265 -11.91 -0.39 14.05
N SER A 266 -13.13 -0.05 14.53
CA SER A 266 -13.31 0.37 15.93
C SER A 266 -12.91 -0.74 16.89
N SER A 267 -12.06 -0.44 17.83
CA SER A 267 -11.45 -1.38 18.76
C SER A 267 -12.14 -1.45 20.13
N ASP A 268 -13.28 -0.76 20.34
CA ASP A 268 -13.98 -0.71 21.63
C ASP A 268 -14.26 -2.10 22.22
N VAL A 269 -14.58 -3.07 21.37
CA VAL A 269 -14.84 -4.46 21.78
C VAL A 269 -13.56 -5.14 22.28
N LEU A 270 -12.43 -4.94 21.61
CA LEU A 270 -11.14 -5.49 22.03
C LEU A 270 -10.62 -4.85 23.31
N GLU A 271 -10.83 -3.53 23.48
CA GLU A 271 -10.51 -2.85 24.73
C GLU A 271 -11.31 -3.46 25.90
N ALA A 272 -12.61 -3.76 25.69
CA ALA A 272 -13.43 -4.43 26.68
C ALA A 272 -12.94 -5.87 26.95
N ILE A 273 -12.58 -6.64 25.92
CA ILE A 273 -12.04 -8.00 26.07
C ILE A 273 -10.74 -7.96 26.87
N ALA A 274 -9.82 -7.04 26.56
CA ALA A 274 -8.56 -6.86 27.26
C ALA A 274 -8.78 -6.51 28.74
N GLY A 275 -9.64 -5.50 29.00
CA GLY A 275 -9.94 -5.06 30.36
C GLY A 275 -10.58 -6.12 31.26
N GLU A 276 -11.38 -7.00 30.67
CA GLU A 276 -12.03 -8.11 31.39
C GLU A 276 -11.15 -9.35 31.54
N SER A 277 -10.05 -9.46 30.79
CA SER A 277 -9.19 -10.64 30.76
C SER A 277 -7.77 -10.44 31.29
N ASP A 278 -7.46 -9.25 31.81
CA ASP A 278 -6.12 -8.83 32.25
C ASP A 278 -5.05 -8.88 31.13
N ALA A 279 -5.45 -8.89 29.87
CA ALA A 279 -4.55 -8.82 28.70
C ALA A 279 -4.25 -7.36 28.35
N GLN A 280 -3.10 -7.10 27.74
CA GLN A 280 -2.78 -5.79 27.18
C GLN A 280 -3.58 -5.59 25.89
N PHE A 281 -4.20 -4.42 25.71
CA PHE A 281 -4.78 -4.01 24.43
C PHE A 281 -3.73 -3.28 23.59
N ILE A 282 -3.52 -3.72 22.34
CA ILE A 282 -2.62 -3.13 21.36
C ILE A 282 -3.48 -2.68 20.17
N ASP A 283 -3.61 -1.38 19.97
CA ASP A 283 -4.49 -0.78 18.94
C ASP A 283 -3.77 -0.42 17.63
N GLU A 284 -2.53 -0.85 17.45
CA GLU A 284 -1.66 -0.30 16.40
C GLU A 284 -1.40 -1.27 15.24
N LEU A 285 -2.09 -2.42 15.13
CA LEU A 285 -1.88 -3.29 13.98
C LEU A 285 -2.58 -2.72 12.75
N ALA A 286 -1.82 -2.56 11.69
CA ALA A 286 -2.33 -2.27 10.37
C ALA A 286 -2.28 -3.55 9.52
N ASP A 287 -3.33 -3.86 8.80
CA ASP A 287 -3.43 -5.03 7.92
C ASP A 287 -3.69 -4.62 6.47
N ASP A 288 -4.69 -3.78 6.23
CA ASP A 288 -5.06 -3.30 4.89
C ASP A 288 -4.48 -1.91 4.56
N ASP A 289 -3.93 -1.20 5.56
CA ASP A 289 -3.41 0.16 5.43
C ASP A 289 -1.88 0.21 5.60
N LEU A 290 -1.27 1.31 5.15
CA LEU A 290 0.14 1.58 5.38
C LEU A 290 0.34 2.52 6.59
N PRO A 291 1.48 2.45 7.28
CA PRO A 291 1.74 3.33 8.42
C PRO A 291 1.98 4.79 7.99
N GLY A 292 1.49 5.74 8.79
CA GLY A 292 1.67 7.17 8.53
C GLY A 292 0.77 7.69 7.43
N LYS A 293 1.32 8.49 6.52
CA LYS A 293 0.60 9.12 5.40
C LYS A 293 1.39 9.00 4.12
N PRO A 294 0.74 9.10 2.94
CA PRO A 294 1.44 9.16 1.67
C PRO A 294 2.56 10.21 1.68
N GLY A 295 3.77 9.78 1.32
CA GLY A 295 4.98 10.60 1.36
C GLY A 295 5.85 10.46 2.61
N ASP A 296 5.37 9.85 3.68
CA ASP A 296 6.20 9.48 4.83
C ASP A 296 7.12 8.31 4.47
N LEU A 297 8.33 8.27 5.05
CA LEU A 297 9.32 7.24 4.73
C LEU A 297 8.86 5.82 5.10
N GLN A 298 8.04 5.71 6.13
CA GLN A 298 7.48 4.44 6.59
C GLN A 298 6.19 4.04 5.88
N HIS A 299 5.63 4.91 5.01
CA HIS A 299 4.41 4.62 4.25
C HIS A 299 4.71 3.65 3.11
N THR A 300 5.10 2.44 3.48
CA THR A 300 5.52 1.36 2.58
C THR A 300 5.07 0.00 3.11
N TYR A 301 5.03 -1.00 2.24
CA TYR A 301 4.77 -2.38 2.62
C TYR A 301 5.74 -2.92 3.70
N LEU A 302 7.03 -2.63 3.57
CA LEU A 302 8.01 -3.04 4.57
C LEU A 302 7.86 -2.25 5.86
N GLY A 303 7.43 -0.99 5.79
CA GLY A 303 7.07 -0.16 6.94
C GLY A 303 5.87 -0.72 7.70
N LEU A 304 4.84 -1.18 6.97
CA LEU A 304 3.70 -1.90 7.54
C LEU A 304 4.16 -3.11 8.35
N MET A 305 4.99 -3.97 7.76
CA MET A 305 5.52 -5.16 8.44
C MET A 305 6.34 -4.79 9.68
N GLN A 306 7.21 -3.78 9.57
CA GLN A 306 8.03 -3.32 10.69
C GLN A 306 7.18 -2.79 11.84
N GLN A 307 6.18 -1.94 11.57
CA GLN A 307 5.31 -1.36 12.59
C GLN A 307 4.54 -2.46 13.33
N ASN A 308 3.89 -3.36 12.59
CA ASN A 308 3.12 -4.45 13.19
C ASN A 308 3.96 -5.33 14.11
N LEU A 309 5.16 -5.70 13.68
CA LEU A 309 6.05 -6.56 14.46
C LEU A 309 6.67 -5.82 15.65
N ALA A 310 6.95 -4.52 15.51
CA ALA A 310 7.42 -3.69 16.61
C ALA A 310 6.37 -3.53 17.72
N ALA A 311 5.07 -3.59 17.38
CA ALA A 311 3.98 -3.60 18.35
C ALA A 311 3.70 -5.01 18.89
N MET A 312 3.61 -6.01 18.03
CA MET A 312 3.21 -7.38 18.37
C MET A 312 4.23 -8.12 19.23
N ILE A 313 5.50 -8.12 18.82
CA ILE A 313 6.54 -8.97 19.46
C ILE A 313 6.76 -8.60 20.93
N PRO A 314 6.94 -7.31 21.33
CA PRO A 314 7.10 -6.96 22.74
C PRO A 314 5.84 -7.24 23.58
N ALA A 315 4.64 -7.03 23.01
CA ALA A 315 3.39 -7.31 23.69
C ALA A 315 3.22 -8.81 24.03
N LEU A 316 3.81 -9.68 23.21
CA LEU A 316 3.88 -11.13 23.45
C LEU A 316 5.09 -11.56 24.32
N GLY A 317 5.88 -10.61 24.83
CA GLY A 317 7.02 -10.86 25.70
C GLY A 317 8.34 -11.16 24.96
N GLY A 318 8.44 -10.88 23.67
CA GLY A 318 9.63 -11.02 22.85
C GLY A 318 10.44 -9.74 22.69
N ASP A 319 11.47 -9.79 21.83
CA ASP A 319 12.36 -8.69 21.48
C ASP A 319 12.28 -8.38 19.99
N ALA A 320 11.81 -7.18 19.66
CA ALA A 320 11.65 -6.68 18.29
C ALA A 320 12.91 -5.98 17.73
N ALA A 321 14.04 -5.93 18.43
CA ALA A 321 15.22 -5.16 18.02
C ALA A 321 15.73 -5.50 16.62
N ALA A 322 15.66 -6.79 16.23
CA ALA A 322 16.04 -7.23 14.89
C ALA A 322 15.18 -6.63 13.78
N VAL A 323 13.88 -6.47 14.03
CA VAL A 323 12.92 -5.88 13.08
C VAL A 323 13.05 -4.37 13.06
N ALA A 324 13.20 -3.73 14.22
CA ALA A 324 13.31 -2.27 14.34
C ALA A 324 14.52 -1.68 13.60
N ALA A 325 15.57 -2.49 13.36
CA ALA A 325 16.80 -2.07 12.69
C ALA A 325 16.75 -2.11 11.16
N LEU A 326 15.64 -2.59 10.55
CA LEU A 326 15.53 -2.77 9.10
C LEU A 326 15.29 -1.45 8.36
N ASP A 327 15.82 -1.37 7.13
CA ASP A 327 15.43 -0.35 6.16
C ASP A 327 14.09 -0.75 5.54
N THR A 328 13.13 0.14 5.62
CA THR A 328 11.77 -0.07 5.12
C THR A 328 11.40 0.86 3.97
N GLY A 329 12.34 1.67 3.50
CA GLY A 329 12.12 2.59 2.38
C GLY A 329 11.88 1.87 1.05
N ASN A 330 11.31 2.61 0.10
CA ASN A 330 11.15 2.14 -1.28
C ASN A 330 12.50 1.85 -1.95
N VAL A 331 12.56 0.83 -2.80
CA VAL A 331 13.80 0.37 -3.45
C VAL A 331 14.28 1.26 -4.61
N PHE A 332 13.51 2.26 -5.00
CA PHE A 332 13.83 3.23 -6.04
C PHE A 332 14.07 4.62 -5.44
N ASN A 333 14.74 5.49 -6.20
CA ASN A 333 15.03 6.85 -5.75
C ASN A 333 13.98 7.85 -6.24
N GLY A 334 13.58 8.77 -5.38
CA GLY A 334 12.66 9.87 -5.68
C GLY A 334 11.19 9.46 -5.62
N ASP A 335 10.31 10.40 -5.95
CA ASP A 335 8.87 10.22 -5.95
C ASP A 335 8.43 9.46 -7.21
N SER A 336 7.62 8.41 -7.04
CA SER A 336 6.99 7.65 -8.12
C SER A 336 5.78 8.39 -8.71
N GLY A 337 5.13 9.21 -7.89
CA GLY A 337 3.83 9.80 -8.15
C GLY A 337 2.67 8.80 -8.00
N ALA A 338 2.87 7.73 -7.23
CA ALA A 338 1.80 6.80 -6.88
C ALA A 338 0.72 7.51 -6.05
N VAL A 339 -0.54 7.18 -6.34
CA VAL A 339 -1.69 7.76 -5.65
C VAL A 339 -2.29 6.72 -4.70
N TYR A 340 -2.28 7.07 -3.42
CA TYR A 340 -2.95 6.34 -2.35
C TYR A 340 -4.21 7.12 -1.95
N PRO A 341 -5.42 6.62 -2.23
CA PRO A 341 -6.64 7.31 -1.84
C PRO A 341 -6.80 7.33 -0.30
N GLN A 342 -7.38 8.41 0.20
CA GLN A 342 -7.59 8.65 1.64
C GLN A 342 -9.07 8.78 1.97
#